data_d7cf085aaed77d39fcb3a26623120b59
#
_entry.id   d7cf085aaed77d39fcb3a26623120b59
#
_cell.length_a   1.000
_cell.length_b   1.000
_cell.length_c   1.000
_cell.angle_alpha   90.00
_cell.angle_beta   90.00
_cell.angle_gamma   90.00
#
_symmetry.space_group_name_H-M   'P 1'
#
loop_
_entity.id
_entity.type
_entity.pdbx_description
1 polymer ?
#
loop_
_entity_poly.entity_id
_entity_poly.type
_entity_poly.pdbx_seq_one_letter_code
_entity_poly.pdbx_strand_id
1 'polypeptide(L)'
;VNAPITFPLRLIVVLAVLASNASAEQAAAPPDRPLLWKIESDTLQKPSHLFGTIHLTTPRIAKLHPAATQAFGQADAVVTEISLDPKTQLEAAALMMRNDGSTLSQSIDADTLAKLDETLKGINPEFNAELFEPMKTWAVAAAVIMLPYQMKGEKSLDELIWQRAKEEGKSSSGLEEMKNQLAAFDQGLNEAEQVIFLRATIENLDENAALLMEIIAAYEKGDENAIGDLIVQSIRDFGNNEEERTIGKRLLKRLLTDRDVTMSASIDGILKKQPGKSHFFAVGAGHLIGDTSILKHLEARGYRITRIVD
;
A
#
# COMPACT_ATOMS: atom_id res chain seq x y z
N VAL A 1 5.17 -17.13 -39.34
CA VAL A 1 4.77 -17.93 -38.19
C VAL A 1 5.19 -17.14 -36.97
N ASN A 2 4.30 -16.25 -36.50
CA ASN A 2 4.51 -15.44 -35.32
C ASN A 2 4.24 -16.33 -34.09
N ALA A 3 5.26 -16.58 -33.30
CA ALA A 3 5.07 -17.14 -31.98
C ALA A 3 4.32 -16.10 -31.11
N PRO A 4 3.30 -16.50 -30.32
CA PRO A 4 2.67 -15.58 -29.40
C PRO A 4 3.71 -15.15 -28.36
N ILE A 5 3.93 -13.86 -28.24
CA ILE A 5 4.69 -13.27 -27.13
C ILE A 5 3.84 -13.52 -25.89
N THR A 6 4.10 -14.61 -25.20
CA THR A 6 3.57 -14.84 -23.86
C THR A 6 4.36 -13.93 -22.91
N PHE A 7 3.88 -12.70 -22.75
CA PHE A 7 4.28 -11.90 -21.61
C PHE A 7 3.86 -12.65 -20.35
N PRO A 8 4.80 -13.00 -19.48
CA PRO A 8 4.42 -13.66 -18.23
C PRO A 8 3.54 -12.69 -17.44
N LEU A 9 2.41 -13.19 -16.96
CA LEU A 9 1.43 -12.55 -16.08
C LEU A 9 2.04 -11.99 -14.77
N ARG A 10 3.35 -11.99 -14.69
CA ARG A 10 4.19 -11.47 -13.60
C ARG A 10 4.29 -9.94 -13.53
N LEU A 11 3.74 -9.23 -14.54
CA LEU A 11 4.02 -7.80 -14.70
C LEU A 11 3.23 -6.87 -13.78
N ILE A 12 2.17 -7.33 -13.12
CA ILE A 12 1.25 -6.44 -12.39
C ILE A 12 1.27 -6.63 -10.87
N VAL A 13 1.69 -7.82 -10.40
CA VAL A 13 1.77 -8.12 -8.96
C VAL A 13 3.15 -8.65 -8.57
N VAL A 14 4.00 -9.00 -9.52
CA VAL A 14 5.25 -9.76 -9.32
C VAL A 14 6.45 -9.13 -10.02
N LEU A 15 6.48 -7.84 -10.29
CA LEU A 15 7.73 -7.17 -10.71
C LEU A 15 8.63 -6.81 -9.51
N ALA A 16 8.66 -7.67 -8.51
CA ALA A 16 9.55 -7.55 -7.36
C ALA A 16 10.53 -8.72 -7.25
N VAL A 17 10.94 -9.35 -8.33
CA VAL A 17 12.04 -10.35 -8.25
C VAL A 17 13.00 -10.16 -9.43
N LEU A 18 14.22 -9.84 -9.06
CA LEU A 18 15.50 -9.85 -9.77
C LEU A 18 16.04 -8.47 -10.18
N ALA A 19 16.74 -7.84 -9.25
CA ALA A 19 18.13 -7.36 -9.47
C ALA A 19 18.71 -6.86 -8.14
N SER A 20 19.52 -7.66 -7.53
CA SER A 20 20.36 -7.27 -6.39
C SER A 20 21.45 -6.29 -6.86
N ASN A 21 21.32 -5.04 -6.47
CA ASN A 21 22.45 -4.13 -6.33
C ASN A 21 22.75 -3.94 -4.84
N ALA A 22 23.45 -4.91 -4.28
CA ALA A 22 23.76 -5.03 -2.85
C ALA A 22 24.79 -4.01 -2.32
N SER A 23 25.19 -3.00 -3.08
CA SER A 23 26.34 -2.16 -2.72
C SER A 23 26.01 -0.81 -2.09
N ALA A 24 24.75 -0.31 -2.21
CA ALA A 24 24.36 0.99 -1.62
C ALA A 24 23.54 0.85 -0.32
N GLU A 25 23.00 -0.32 -0.07
CA GLU A 25 22.05 -0.59 1.04
C GLU A 25 22.70 -0.62 2.42
N GLN A 26 24.01 -0.87 2.50
CA GLN A 26 24.72 -1.03 3.81
C GLN A 26 25.10 0.30 4.47
N ALA A 27 25.10 1.42 3.78
CA ALA A 27 25.61 2.70 4.30
C ALA A 27 24.53 3.65 4.85
N ALA A 28 23.25 3.44 4.53
CA ALA A 28 22.18 4.34 4.94
C ALA A 28 21.82 4.14 6.43
N ALA A 29 21.64 5.25 7.18
CA ALA A 29 21.05 5.20 8.53
C ALA A 29 19.55 4.87 8.43
N PRO A 30 18.95 4.20 9.44
CA PRO A 30 17.49 3.98 9.47
C PRO A 30 16.73 5.31 9.58
N PRO A 31 15.38 5.31 9.48
CA PRO A 31 14.56 6.45 9.83
C PRO A 31 14.89 7.02 11.21
N ASP A 32 14.72 8.33 11.41
CA ASP A 32 15.10 9.01 12.65
C ASP A 32 14.27 8.54 13.85
N ARG A 33 12.98 8.26 13.63
CA ARG A 33 12.05 7.70 14.61
C ARG A 33 11.13 6.68 13.91
N PRO A 34 10.81 5.55 14.57
CA PRO A 34 9.90 4.59 13.98
C PRO A 34 8.44 5.05 14.14
N LEU A 35 7.60 4.71 13.19
CA LEU A 35 6.15 4.74 13.38
C LEU A 35 5.73 3.46 14.09
N LEU A 36 6.02 3.37 15.39
CA LEU A 36 5.87 2.15 16.19
C LEU A 36 5.10 2.43 17.49
N TRP A 37 4.10 1.60 17.77
CA TRP A 37 3.31 1.66 19.01
C TRP A 37 3.26 0.31 19.68
N LYS A 38 3.34 0.33 21.01
CA LYS A 38 3.11 -0.82 21.87
C LYS A 38 1.62 -0.92 22.20
N ILE A 39 1.08 -2.14 22.14
CA ILE A 39 -0.31 -2.48 22.47
C ILE A 39 -0.30 -3.35 23.74
N GLU A 40 -0.97 -2.88 24.79
CA GLU A 40 -1.09 -3.56 26.08
C GLU A 40 -2.53 -3.54 26.58
N SER A 41 -2.90 -4.55 27.36
CA SER A 41 -4.10 -4.56 28.19
C SER A 41 -3.95 -5.51 29.35
N ASP A 42 -4.83 -5.44 30.34
CA ASP A 42 -4.78 -6.33 31.50
C ASP A 42 -5.11 -7.81 31.16
N THR A 43 -5.65 -8.05 29.97
CA THR A 43 -5.93 -9.41 29.47
C THR A 43 -4.80 -10.01 28.64
N LEU A 44 -3.82 -9.21 28.22
CA LEU A 44 -2.67 -9.68 27.44
C LEU A 44 -1.51 -10.08 28.36
N GLN A 45 -0.95 -11.26 28.13
CA GLN A 45 0.22 -11.74 28.87
C GLN A 45 1.54 -11.19 28.32
N LYS A 46 1.55 -10.80 27.06
CA LYS A 46 2.68 -10.18 26.36
C LYS A 46 2.19 -8.95 25.59
N PRO A 47 2.98 -7.88 25.53
CA PRO A 47 2.66 -6.76 24.65
C PRO A 47 2.76 -7.19 23.18
N SER A 48 1.98 -6.55 22.34
CA SER A 48 2.10 -6.60 20.89
C SER A 48 2.50 -5.23 20.35
N HIS A 49 2.87 -5.16 19.08
CA HIS A 49 3.33 -3.92 18.46
C HIS A 49 2.57 -3.66 17.17
N LEU A 50 2.31 -2.39 16.90
CA LEU A 50 1.72 -1.90 15.66
C LEU A 50 2.73 -0.97 15.01
N PHE A 51 3.09 -1.28 13.78
CA PHE A 51 4.13 -0.59 13.01
C PHE A 51 3.55 -0.01 11.72
N GLY A 52 3.80 1.28 11.50
CA GLY A 52 3.41 1.98 10.28
C GLY A 52 4.37 1.69 9.14
N THR A 53 3.86 1.16 8.03
CA THR A 53 4.62 0.89 6.81
C THR A 53 4.36 1.94 5.73
N ILE A 54 5.11 1.85 4.66
CA ILE A 54 4.92 2.62 3.43
C ILE A 54 5.16 1.72 2.22
N HIS A 55 4.37 1.92 1.16
CA HIS A 55 4.42 1.07 -0.04
C HIS A 55 5.65 1.27 -0.92
N LEU A 56 6.51 2.21 -0.60
CA LEU A 56 7.80 2.43 -1.26
C LEU A 56 8.91 2.46 -0.22
N THR A 57 10.10 2.03 -0.63
CA THR A 57 11.28 2.07 0.23
C THR A 57 12.39 2.91 -0.39
N THR A 58 13.12 3.58 0.48
CA THR A 58 14.46 4.10 0.22
C THR A 58 15.47 3.20 0.93
N PRO A 59 16.78 3.33 0.68
CA PRO A 59 17.79 2.62 1.47
C PRO A 59 17.71 2.87 2.99
N ARG A 60 17.13 4.01 3.42
CA ARG A 60 16.86 4.31 4.83
C ARG A 60 15.63 3.55 5.34
N ILE A 61 14.53 3.58 4.59
CA ILE A 61 13.26 2.96 4.98
C ILE A 61 13.37 1.43 5.00
N ALA A 62 14.10 0.84 4.04
CA ALA A 62 14.35 -0.60 4.00
C ALA A 62 15.07 -1.10 5.27
N LYS A 63 15.76 -0.21 5.98
CA LYS A 63 16.47 -0.51 7.22
C LYS A 63 15.60 -0.15 8.42
N LEU A 64 14.97 -1.14 9.03
CA LEU A 64 14.15 -0.94 10.22
C LEU A 64 14.93 -0.21 11.32
N HIS A 65 14.29 0.76 11.98
CA HIS A 65 14.80 1.37 13.19
C HIS A 65 15.09 0.31 14.26
N PRO A 66 16.12 0.48 15.13
CA PRO A 66 16.47 -0.50 16.15
C PRO A 66 15.29 -0.94 17.02
N ALA A 67 14.44 -0.02 17.47
CA ALA A 67 13.24 -0.33 18.24
C ALA A 67 12.25 -1.20 17.46
N ALA A 68 12.01 -0.93 16.16
CA ALA A 68 11.16 -1.75 15.31
C ALA A 68 11.77 -3.13 15.05
N THR A 69 13.11 -3.19 14.88
CA THR A 69 13.85 -4.45 14.76
C THR A 69 13.70 -5.30 16.04
N GLN A 70 13.81 -4.68 17.21
CA GLN A 70 13.62 -5.36 18.49
C GLN A 70 12.18 -5.87 18.65
N ALA A 71 11.17 -5.03 18.39
CA ALA A 71 9.77 -5.40 18.46
C ALA A 71 9.43 -6.55 17.51
N PHE A 72 9.95 -6.49 16.27
CA PHE A 72 9.80 -7.56 15.28
C PHE A 72 10.46 -8.86 15.76
N GLY A 73 11.69 -8.78 16.28
CA GLY A 73 12.44 -9.97 16.79
C GLY A 73 11.73 -10.66 17.94
N GLN A 74 11.07 -9.90 18.83
CA GLN A 74 10.33 -10.41 19.99
C GLN A 74 8.94 -10.97 19.64
N ALA A 75 8.42 -10.67 18.44
CA ALA A 75 7.09 -11.13 18.03
C ALA A 75 7.07 -12.64 17.72
N ASP A 76 6.03 -13.31 18.20
CA ASP A 76 5.74 -14.72 17.89
C ASP A 76 5.11 -14.86 16.48
N ALA A 77 4.48 -13.79 15.98
CA ALA A 77 3.81 -13.74 14.68
C ALA A 77 3.88 -12.35 14.06
N VAL A 78 3.86 -12.29 12.74
CA VAL A 78 3.78 -11.05 11.94
C VAL A 78 2.44 -11.02 11.20
N VAL A 79 1.75 -9.88 11.25
CA VAL A 79 0.45 -9.70 10.61
C VAL A 79 0.49 -8.41 9.80
N THR A 80 0.37 -8.54 8.48
CA THR A 80 0.31 -7.41 7.53
C THR A 80 -1.14 -7.06 7.21
N GLU A 81 -1.41 -6.00 6.45
CA GLU A 81 -2.77 -5.66 6.01
C GLU A 81 -3.40 -6.83 5.27
N ILE A 82 -2.69 -7.38 4.30
CA ILE A 82 -3.07 -8.55 3.51
C ILE A 82 -1.97 -9.60 3.59
N SER A 83 -2.32 -10.87 3.35
CA SER A 83 -1.32 -11.90 3.14
C SER A 83 -0.57 -11.66 1.83
N LEU A 84 0.77 -11.73 1.87
CA LEU A 84 1.63 -11.55 0.70
C LEU A 84 2.12 -12.91 0.14
N ASP A 85 1.36 -13.97 0.36
CA ASP A 85 1.64 -15.29 -0.21
C ASP A 85 1.32 -15.32 -1.73
N PRO A 86 1.90 -16.28 -2.48
CA PRO A 86 1.69 -16.36 -3.93
C PRO A 86 0.24 -16.53 -4.36
N LYS A 87 -0.61 -17.16 -3.53
CA LYS A 87 -2.03 -17.35 -3.83
C LYS A 87 -2.74 -15.99 -3.80
N THR A 88 -2.52 -15.21 -2.75
CA THR A 88 -3.11 -13.86 -2.61
C THR A 88 -2.64 -12.93 -3.72
N GLN A 89 -1.37 -13.04 -4.17
CA GLN A 89 -0.86 -12.26 -5.30
C GLN A 89 -1.55 -12.61 -6.62
N LEU A 90 -1.79 -13.91 -6.87
CA LEU A 90 -2.54 -14.34 -8.05
C LEU A 90 -4.01 -13.89 -8.00
N GLU A 91 -4.61 -13.91 -6.82
CA GLU A 91 -5.98 -13.42 -6.59
C GLU A 91 -6.07 -11.90 -6.87
N ALA A 92 -5.10 -11.10 -6.40
CA ALA A 92 -5.00 -9.69 -6.71
C ALA A 92 -4.91 -9.43 -8.22
N ALA A 93 -4.02 -10.14 -8.91
CA ALA A 93 -3.87 -10.01 -10.35
C ALA A 93 -5.19 -10.33 -11.09
N ALA A 94 -5.88 -11.39 -10.70
CA ALA A 94 -7.18 -11.75 -11.29
C ALA A 94 -8.27 -10.70 -11.05
N LEU A 95 -8.29 -10.07 -9.85
CA LEU A 95 -9.25 -9.02 -9.51
C LEU A 95 -9.03 -7.72 -10.28
N MET A 96 -7.81 -7.46 -10.73
CA MET A 96 -7.44 -6.29 -11.56
C MET A 96 -7.81 -6.46 -13.02
N MET A 97 -8.09 -7.69 -13.48
CA MET A 97 -8.41 -7.99 -14.87
C MET A 97 -9.90 -7.87 -15.14
N ARG A 98 -10.24 -7.49 -16.38
CA ARG A 98 -11.60 -7.56 -16.92
C ARG A 98 -11.99 -9.02 -17.13
N ASN A 99 -13.21 -9.36 -16.85
CA ASN A 99 -13.76 -10.72 -17.00
C ASN A 99 -15.03 -10.77 -17.85
N ASP A 100 -15.41 -9.65 -18.45
CA ASP A 100 -16.62 -9.46 -19.24
C ASP A 100 -16.36 -9.42 -20.76
N GLY A 101 -15.10 -9.59 -21.17
CA GLY A 101 -14.69 -9.55 -22.58
C GLY A 101 -14.50 -8.13 -23.13
N SER A 102 -14.70 -7.10 -22.32
CA SER A 102 -14.41 -5.71 -22.70
C SER A 102 -12.90 -5.41 -22.63
N THR A 103 -12.51 -4.29 -23.24
CA THR A 103 -11.12 -3.80 -23.22
C THR A 103 -11.06 -2.39 -22.62
N LEU A 104 -9.85 -1.97 -22.24
CA LEU A 104 -9.62 -0.61 -21.73
C LEU A 104 -10.06 0.43 -22.76
N SER A 105 -9.64 0.28 -24.01
CA SER A 105 -9.95 1.22 -25.12
C SER A 105 -11.46 1.35 -25.42
N GLN A 106 -12.27 0.36 -25.03
CA GLN A 106 -13.73 0.45 -25.12
C GLN A 106 -14.35 1.25 -23.96
N SER A 107 -13.62 1.43 -22.87
CA SER A 107 -14.11 2.09 -21.64
C SER A 107 -13.65 3.53 -21.49
N ILE A 108 -12.65 3.97 -22.25
CA ILE A 108 -12.10 5.33 -22.20
C ILE A 108 -12.18 5.99 -23.58
N ASP A 109 -12.24 7.32 -23.61
CA ASP A 109 -12.24 8.06 -24.87
C ASP A 109 -10.84 8.11 -25.52
N ALA A 110 -10.81 8.47 -26.82
CA ALA A 110 -9.59 8.46 -27.61
C ALA A 110 -8.52 9.44 -27.09
N ASP A 111 -8.92 10.56 -26.48
CA ASP A 111 -7.99 11.54 -25.89
C ASP A 111 -7.33 10.96 -24.63
N THR A 112 -8.12 10.37 -23.74
CA THR A 112 -7.60 9.69 -22.55
C THR A 112 -6.67 8.52 -22.92
N LEU A 113 -7.01 7.76 -23.96
CA LEU A 113 -6.18 6.65 -24.45
C LEU A 113 -4.83 7.17 -24.99
N ALA A 114 -4.85 8.26 -25.77
CA ALA A 114 -3.65 8.87 -26.32
C ALA A 114 -2.73 9.42 -25.22
N LYS A 115 -3.30 10.11 -24.21
CA LYS A 115 -2.53 10.61 -23.05
C LYS A 115 -1.93 9.47 -22.22
N LEU A 116 -2.68 8.38 -22.01
CA LEU A 116 -2.16 7.19 -21.33
C LEU A 116 -0.96 6.61 -22.09
N ASP A 117 -1.08 6.47 -23.41
CA ASP A 117 -0.02 5.94 -24.28
C ASP A 117 1.24 6.82 -24.23
N GLU A 118 1.09 8.13 -24.27
CA GLU A 118 2.18 9.10 -24.11
C GLU A 118 2.85 8.99 -22.74
N THR A 119 2.05 8.91 -21.66
CA THR A 119 2.52 8.76 -20.28
C THR A 119 3.31 7.47 -20.11
N LEU A 120 2.80 6.36 -20.61
CA LEU A 120 3.46 5.05 -20.52
C LEU A 120 4.79 5.04 -21.26
N LYS A 121 4.86 5.63 -22.48
CA LYS A 121 6.10 5.81 -23.24
C LYS A 121 7.11 6.72 -22.54
N GLY A 122 6.62 7.72 -21.80
CA GLY A 122 7.46 8.57 -20.96
C GLY A 122 8.12 7.81 -19.80
N ILE A 123 7.42 6.83 -19.24
CA ILE A 123 7.96 5.94 -18.20
C ILE A 123 8.95 4.94 -18.81
N ASN A 124 8.58 4.28 -19.90
CA ASN A 124 9.43 3.38 -20.65
C ASN A 124 9.02 3.38 -22.13
N PRO A 125 9.93 3.64 -23.08
CA PRO A 125 9.61 3.68 -24.51
C PRO A 125 9.01 2.38 -25.10
N GLU A 126 9.18 1.23 -24.41
CA GLU A 126 8.60 -0.05 -24.83
C GLU A 126 7.15 -0.22 -24.37
N PHE A 127 6.64 0.66 -23.49
CA PHE A 127 5.28 0.59 -22.97
C PHE A 127 4.31 1.35 -23.86
N ASN A 128 3.11 0.81 -23.97
CA ASN A 128 1.97 1.42 -24.63
C ASN A 128 0.66 0.98 -23.98
N ALA A 129 -0.43 1.64 -24.30
CA ALA A 129 -1.75 1.36 -23.73
C ALA A 129 -2.27 -0.04 -24.07
N GLU A 130 -1.82 -0.65 -25.18
CA GLU A 130 -2.23 -2.00 -25.59
C GLU A 130 -1.87 -3.08 -24.55
N LEU A 131 -0.77 -2.90 -23.81
CA LEU A 131 -0.36 -3.79 -22.74
C LEU A 131 -1.37 -3.84 -21.58
N PHE A 132 -2.18 -2.80 -21.43
CA PHE A 132 -3.14 -2.63 -20.34
C PHE A 132 -4.59 -2.91 -20.75
N GLU A 133 -4.84 -3.26 -22.02
CA GLU A 133 -6.19 -3.57 -22.52
C GLU A 133 -6.99 -4.56 -21.67
N PRO A 134 -6.39 -5.63 -21.11
CA PRO A 134 -7.14 -6.58 -20.28
C PRO A 134 -7.46 -6.07 -18.87
N MET A 135 -6.94 -4.90 -18.46
CA MET A 135 -7.08 -4.40 -17.10
C MET A 135 -8.31 -3.55 -16.91
N LYS A 136 -8.86 -3.56 -15.70
CA LYS A 136 -9.89 -2.60 -15.26
C LYS A 136 -9.32 -1.18 -15.24
N THR A 137 -10.12 -0.19 -15.54
CA THR A 137 -9.68 1.21 -15.65
C THR A 137 -9.02 1.73 -14.36
N TRP A 138 -9.60 1.44 -13.19
CA TRP A 138 -8.99 1.82 -11.90
C TRP A 138 -7.64 1.13 -11.66
N ALA A 139 -7.50 -0.11 -12.13
CA ALA A 139 -6.25 -0.85 -11.95
C ALA A 139 -5.12 -0.29 -12.84
N VAL A 140 -5.46 0.23 -14.02
CA VAL A 140 -4.51 0.97 -14.87
C VAL A 140 -4.04 2.24 -14.16
N ALA A 141 -4.95 3.03 -13.56
CA ALA A 141 -4.57 4.22 -12.80
C ALA A 141 -3.59 3.89 -11.66
N ALA A 142 -3.89 2.84 -10.88
CA ALA A 142 -3.00 2.38 -9.81
C ALA A 142 -1.63 1.90 -10.36
N ALA A 143 -1.62 1.20 -11.49
CA ALA A 143 -0.39 0.73 -12.14
C ALA A 143 0.48 1.90 -12.61
N VAL A 144 -0.09 2.92 -13.24
CA VAL A 144 0.64 4.10 -13.73
C VAL A 144 1.40 4.80 -12.61
N ILE A 145 0.80 4.96 -11.43
CA ILE A 145 1.45 5.57 -10.26
C ILE A 145 2.66 4.74 -9.81
N MET A 146 2.51 3.42 -9.77
CA MET A 146 3.53 2.53 -9.18
C MET A 146 4.62 2.08 -10.13
N LEU A 147 4.35 2.14 -11.44
CA LEU A 147 5.22 1.58 -12.47
C LEU A 147 6.67 2.14 -12.45
N PRO A 148 6.90 3.47 -12.28
CA PRO A 148 8.26 4.03 -12.23
C PRO A 148 9.13 3.44 -11.09
N TYR A 149 8.50 3.08 -9.97
CA TYR A 149 9.17 2.53 -8.79
C TYR A 149 9.39 1.02 -8.92
N GLN A 150 8.40 0.31 -9.43
CA GLN A 150 8.50 -1.13 -9.69
C GLN A 150 9.60 -1.45 -10.71
N MET A 151 9.77 -0.61 -11.73
CA MET A 151 10.84 -0.76 -12.72
C MET A 151 12.25 -0.60 -12.12
N LYS A 152 12.39 0.14 -11.03
CA LYS A 152 13.64 0.26 -10.27
C LYS A 152 13.89 -0.94 -9.34
N GLY A 153 12.95 -1.89 -9.27
CA GLY A 153 13.01 -3.04 -8.36
C GLY A 153 12.75 -2.69 -6.90
N GLU A 154 12.16 -1.53 -6.64
CA GLU A 154 11.80 -1.10 -5.28
C GLU A 154 10.68 -1.97 -4.74
N LYS A 155 10.90 -2.55 -3.56
CA LYS A 155 9.88 -3.34 -2.83
C LYS A 155 9.16 -2.44 -1.83
N SER A 156 7.93 -2.78 -1.47
CA SER A 156 7.26 -2.13 -0.35
C SER A 156 7.89 -2.57 0.99
N LEU A 157 7.76 -1.73 2.01
CA LEU A 157 8.22 -2.11 3.36
C LEU A 157 7.43 -3.31 3.91
N ASP A 158 6.15 -3.44 3.52
CA ASP A 158 5.30 -4.58 3.84
C ASP A 158 5.90 -5.89 3.29
N GLU A 159 6.36 -5.89 2.04
CA GLU A 159 7.01 -7.04 1.42
C GLU A 159 8.31 -7.42 2.11
N LEU A 160 9.13 -6.43 2.49
CA LEU A 160 10.38 -6.67 3.22
C LEU A 160 10.10 -7.29 4.60
N ILE A 161 9.10 -6.78 5.33
CA ILE A 161 8.69 -7.31 6.63
C ILE A 161 8.15 -8.75 6.48
N TRP A 162 7.30 -8.98 5.48
CA TRP A 162 6.75 -10.30 5.19
C TRP A 162 7.83 -11.31 4.83
N GLN A 163 8.74 -10.95 3.93
CA GLN A 163 9.86 -11.79 3.54
C GLN A 163 10.73 -12.14 4.75
N ARG A 164 11.11 -11.13 5.54
CA ARG A 164 11.91 -11.33 6.76
C ARG A 164 11.20 -12.25 7.77
N ALA A 165 9.88 -12.11 7.93
CA ALA A 165 9.12 -13.00 8.81
C ALA A 165 9.21 -14.46 8.36
N LYS A 166 9.16 -14.72 7.05
CA LYS A 166 9.36 -16.08 6.51
C LYS A 166 10.77 -16.60 6.69
N GLU A 167 11.77 -15.77 6.47
CA GLU A 167 13.20 -16.14 6.68
C GLU A 167 13.48 -16.48 8.15
N GLU A 168 12.86 -15.76 9.10
CA GLU A 168 12.97 -16.05 10.54
C GLU A 168 12.00 -17.15 11.03
N GLY A 169 11.24 -17.79 10.15
CA GLY A 169 10.30 -18.87 10.49
C GLY A 169 9.09 -18.43 11.32
N LYS A 170 8.76 -17.13 11.32
CA LYS A 170 7.60 -16.60 12.03
C LYS A 170 6.32 -16.92 11.25
N SER A 171 5.22 -17.17 11.98
CA SER A 171 3.90 -17.25 11.33
C SER A 171 3.50 -15.89 10.76
N SER A 172 2.92 -15.91 9.56
CA SER A 172 2.52 -14.69 8.84
C SER A 172 1.09 -14.81 8.35
N SER A 173 0.31 -13.72 8.46
CA SER A 173 -1.09 -13.65 7.99
C SER A 173 -1.47 -12.21 7.64
N GLY A 174 -2.65 -12.02 7.02
CA GLY A 174 -3.26 -10.71 6.78
C GLY A 174 -4.34 -10.36 7.80
N LEU A 175 -4.63 -9.08 7.98
CA LEU A 175 -5.76 -8.54 8.74
C LEU A 175 -7.05 -8.61 7.94
N GLU A 176 -6.97 -8.50 6.62
CA GLU A 176 -8.10 -8.52 5.69
C GLU A 176 -7.79 -9.35 4.43
N GLU A 177 -8.81 -9.61 3.63
CA GLU A 177 -8.65 -10.28 2.35
C GLU A 177 -8.39 -9.25 1.24
N MET A 178 -7.57 -9.60 0.25
CA MET A 178 -7.24 -8.77 -0.92
C MET A 178 -8.48 -8.20 -1.63
N LYS A 179 -9.53 -9.01 -1.78
CA LYS A 179 -10.77 -8.55 -2.42
C LYS A 179 -11.44 -7.38 -1.68
N ASN A 180 -11.32 -7.31 -0.35
CA ASN A 180 -11.91 -6.23 0.44
C ASN A 180 -11.12 -4.93 0.24
N GLN A 181 -9.80 -5.01 0.17
CA GLN A 181 -8.94 -3.86 -0.12
C GLN A 181 -9.23 -3.30 -1.52
N LEU A 182 -9.28 -4.16 -2.54
CA LEU A 182 -9.52 -3.74 -3.92
C LEU A 182 -10.97 -3.31 -4.19
N ALA A 183 -11.92 -3.73 -3.36
CA ALA A 183 -13.31 -3.29 -3.44
C ALA A 183 -13.48 -1.77 -3.25
N ALA A 184 -12.54 -1.10 -2.60
CA ALA A 184 -12.53 0.35 -2.50
C ALA A 184 -12.53 1.03 -3.87
N PHE A 185 -11.83 0.45 -4.85
CA PHE A 185 -11.79 0.90 -6.23
C PHE A 185 -12.90 0.25 -7.06
N ASP A 186 -12.99 -1.07 -7.04
CA ASP A 186 -13.83 -1.86 -7.93
C ASP A 186 -15.34 -1.64 -7.72
N GLN A 187 -15.75 -1.45 -6.46
CA GLN A 187 -17.13 -1.17 -6.06
C GLN A 187 -17.32 0.27 -5.57
N GLY A 188 -16.24 0.96 -5.28
CA GLY A 188 -16.21 2.33 -4.79
C GLY A 188 -16.37 3.38 -5.88
N LEU A 189 -16.03 3.03 -7.11
CA LEU A 189 -16.09 3.89 -8.29
C LEU A 189 -16.93 3.19 -9.37
N ASN A 190 -17.94 3.89 -9.93
CA ASN A 190 -18.58 3.44 -11.16
C ASN A 190 -17.64 3.64 -12.35
N GLU A 191 -17.99 3.10 -13.55
CA GLU A 191 -17.12 3.14 -14.71
C GLU A 191 -16.71 4.56 -15.13
N ALA A 192 -17.63 5.51 -15.12
CA ALA A 192 -17.33 6.90 -15.45
C ALA A 192 -16.35 7.52 -14.42
N GLU A 193 -16.53 7.23 -13.14
CA GLU A 193 -15.64 7.68 -12.07
C GLU A 193 -14.26 7.03 -12.14
N GLN A 194 -14.16 5.78 -12.60
CA GLN A 194 -12.87 5.13 -12.86
C GLN A 194 -12.12 5.82 -14.01
N VAL A 195 -12.82 6.29 -15.05
CA VAL A 195 -12.23 7.07 -16.13
C VAL A 195 -11.74 8.43 -15.61
N ILE A 196 -12.54 9.11 -14.78
CA ILE A 196 -12.14 10.37 -14.13
C ILE A 196 -10.88 10.12 -13.27
N PHE A 197 -10.86 9.06 -12.48
CA PHE A 197 -9.72 8.70 -11.65
C PHE A 197 -8.45 8.44 -12.48
N LEU A 198 -8.55 7.69 -13.58
CA LEU A 198 -7.43 7.45 -14.50
C LEU A 198 -6.93 8.76 -15.12
N ARG A 199 -7.84 9.61 -15.61
CA ARG A 199 -7.48 10.88 -16.22
C ARG A 199 -6.79 11.81 -15.23
N ALA A 200 -7.35 11.99 -14.04
CA ALA A 200 -6.74 12.79 -12.99
C ALA A 200 -5.34 12.26 -12.59
N THR A 201 -5.18 10.93 -12.55
CA THR A 201 -3.88 10.29 -12.28
C THR A 201 -2.84 10.64 -13.34
N ILE A 202 -3.20 10.55 -14.63
CA ILE A 202 -2.29 10.85 -15.74
C ILE A 202 -1.92 12.33 -15.77
N GLU A 203 -2.93 13.20 -15.62
CA GLU A 203 -2.74 14.65 -15.71
C GLU A 203 -1.93 15.25 -14.54
N ASN A 204 -1.91 14.60 -13.38
CA ASN A 204 -1.20 15.06 -12.18
C ASN A 204 -0.08 14.08 -11.77
N LEU A 205 0.54 13.36 -12.71
CA LEU A 205 1.53 12.32 -12.38
C LEU A 205 2.78 12.89 -11.69
N ASP A 206 3.28 14.03 -12.15
CA ASP A 206 4.45 14.69 -11.58
C ASP A 206 4.17 15.25 -10.18
N GLU A 207 3.00 15.85 -9.98
CA GLU A 207 2.54 16.34 -8.68
C GLU A 207 2.34 15.20 -7.69
N ASN A 208 1.77 14.09 -8.14
CA ASN A 208 1.62 12.87 -7.32
C ASN A 208 2.98 12.29 -6.93
N ALA A 209 3.95 12.29 -7.86
CA ALA A 209 5.31 11.85 -7.59
C ALA A 209 6.01 12.77 -6.57
N ALA A 210 5.87 14.09 -6.70
CA ALA A 210 6.42 15.06 -5.76
C ALA A 210 5.84 14.87 -4.36
N LEU A 211 4.50 14.77 -4.24
CA LEU A 211 3.82 14.52 -2.97
C LEU A 211 4.27 13.22 -2.31
N LEU A 212 4.46 12.17 -3.09
CA LEU A 212 4.97 10.89 -2.58
C LEU A 212 6.38 11.03 -1.99
N MET A 213 7.25 11.82 -2.63
CA MET A 213 8.59 12.09 -2.09
C MET A 213 8.55 12.91 -0.79
N GLU A 214 7.59 13.82 -0.63
CA GLU A 214 7.36 14.54 0.63
C GLU A 214 6.88 13.59 1.74
N ILE A 215 5.96 12.67 1.43
CA ILE A 215 5.50 11.63 2.36
C ILE A 215 6.67 10.73 2.78
N ILE A 216 7.53 10.31 1.85
CA ILE A 216 8.74 9.53 2.12
C ILE A 216 9.66 10.30 3.09
N ALA A 217 9.91 11.59 2.82
CA ALA A 217 10.74 12.42 3.68
C ALA A 217 10.16 12.60 5.09
N ALA A 218 8.85 12.75 5.22
CA ALA A 218 8.15 12.81 6.50
C ALA A 218 8.23 11.46 7.25
N TYR A 219 8.08 10.35 6.51
CA TYR A 219 8.23 8.99 7.06
C TYR A 219 9.64 8.74 7.60
N GLU A 220 10.68 9.15 6.88
CA GLU A 220 12.07 9.02 7.31
C GLU A 220 12.38 9.79 8.60
N LYS A 221 11.66 10.89 8.85
CA LYS A 221 11.74 11.66 10.10
C LYS A 221 10.86 11.06 11.22
N GLY A 222 9.96 10.15 10.89
CA GLY A 222 8.93 9.64 11.80
C GLY A 222 7.93 10.72 12.22
N ASP A 223 7.65 11.67 11.33
CA ASP A 223 6.72 12.79 11.54
C ASP A 223 5.31 12.43 11.10
N GLU A 224 4.54 11.85 12.04
CA GLU A 224 3.15 11.42 11.77
C GLU A 224 2.21 12.61 11.44
N ASN A 225 2.46 13.80 11.99
CA ASN A 225 1.63 14.96 11.69
C ASN A 225 1.84 15.41 10.24
N ALA A 226 3.11 15.50 9.82
CA ALA A 226 3.42 15.85 8.42
C ALA A 226 2.84 14.84 7.44
N ILE A 227 2.91 13.52 7.74
CA ILE A 227 2.29 12.49 6.91
C ILE A 227 0.76 12.70 6.85
N GLY A 228 0.11 12.96 7.99
CA GLY A 228 -1.33 13.21 8.04
C GLY A 228 -1.74 14.44 7.22
N ASP A 229 -1.01 15.54 7.34
CA ASP A 229 -1.24 16.77 6.57
C ASP A 229 -1.10 16.54 5.07
N LEU A 230 -0.08 15.79 4.63
CA LEU A 230 0.15 15.44 3.23
C LEU A 230 -0.97 14.51 2.67
N ILE A 231 -1.47 13.57 3.47
CA ILE A 231 -2.62 12.74 3.09
C ILE A 231 -3.87 13.63 2.92
N VAL A 232 -4.13 14.57 3.83
CA VAL A 232 -5.25 15.52 3.69
C VAL A 232 -5.05 16.41 2.47
N GLN A 233 -3.83 16.85 2.20
CA GLN A 233 -3.48 17.63 1.02
C GLN A 233 -3.77 16.84 -0.27
N SER A 234 -3.39 15.57 -0.35
CA SER A 234 -3.63 14.73 -1.52
C SER A 234 -5.11 14.65 -1.93
N ILE A 235 -6.02 14.71 -0.93
CA ILE A 235 -7.47 14.73 -1.20
C ILE A 235 -7.92 16.11 -1.69
N ARG A 236 -7.44 17.16 -1.02
CA ARG A 236 -7.82 18.54 -1.36
C ARG A 236 -7.40 18.86 -2.79
N ASP A 237 -6.22 18.40 -3.16
CA ASP A 237 -5.60 18.68 -4.44
C ASP A 237 -5.90 17.58 -5.49
N PHE A 238 -6.73 16.55 -5.12
CA PHE A 238 -7.20 15.54 -6.06
C PHE A 238 -8.13 16.16 -7.10
N GLY A 239 -7.65 16.20 -8.35
CA GLY A 239 -8.41 16.71 -9.49
C GLY A 239 -8.63 18.22 -9.52
N ASN A 240 -9.18 18.69 -10.64
CA ASN A 240 -9.27 20.11 -10.98
C ASN A 240 -10.64 20.75 -10.66
N ASN A 241 -11.64 19.94 -10.27
CA ASN A 241 -13.02 20.40 -10.03
C ASN A 241 -13.65 19.70 -8.81
N GLU A 242 -14.88 20.11 -8.44
CA GLU A 242 -15.56 19.60 -7.25
C GLU A 242 -16.02 18.14 -7.38
N GLU A 243 -16.34 17.69 -8.60
CA GLU A 243 -16.70 16.29 -8.86
C GLU A 243 -15.50 15.37 -8.58
N GLU A 244 -14.35 15.68 -9.15
CA GLU A 244 -13.10 14.94 -8.92
C GLU A 244 -12.71 14.92 -7.44
N ARG A 245 -12.78 16.07 -6.76
CA ARG A 245 -12.53 16.15 -5.31
C ARG A 245 -13.50 15.31 -4.49
N THR A 246 -14.76 15.22 -4.90
CA THR A 246 -15.76 14.37 -4.24
C THR A 246 -15.43 12.90 -4.41
N ILE A 247 -14.99 12.49 -5.60
CA ILE A 247 -14.50 11.14 -5.87
C ILE A 247 -13.28 10.81 -4.98
N GLY A 248 -12.29 11.72 -4.92
CA GLY A 248 -11.11 11.58 -4.09
C GLY A 248 -11.43 11.40 -2.60
N LYS A 249 -12.29 12.25 -2.04
CA LYS A 249 -12.76 12.15 -0.64
C LYS A 249 -13.42 10.79 -0.35
N ARG A 250 -14.29 10.32 -1.25
CA ARG A 250 -14.98 9.04 -1.10
C ARG A 250 -14.01 7.87 -1.19
N LEU A 251 -13.08 7.93 -2.14
CA LEU A 251 -12.06 6.90 -2.31
C LEU A 251 -11.17 6.80 -1.08
N LEU A 252 -10.68 7.93 -0.58
CA LEU A 252 -9.86 7.93 0.64
C LEU A 252 -10.61 7.39 1.85
N LYS A 253 -11.87 7.80 2.05
CA LYS A 253 -12.70 7.24 3.14
C LYS A 253 -12.74 5.71 3.07
N ARG A 254 -12.92 5.14 1.88
CA ARG A 254 -12.95 3.69 1.68
C ARG A 254 -11.57 3.04 1.87
N LEU A 255 -10.51 3.71 1.41
CA LEU A 255 -9.14 3.19 1.50
C LEU A 255 -8.56 3.26 2.91
N LEU A 256 -8.97 4.22 3.73
CA LEU A 256 -8.49 4.40 5.10
C LEU A 256 -9.60 4.14 6.12
N THR A 257 -10.51 5.08 6.33
CA THR A 257 -11.44 5.09 7.48
C THR A 257 -12.28 3.81 7.59
N ASP A 258 -12.85 3.32 6.49
CA ASP A 258 -13.70 2.13 6.52
C ASP A 258 -12.87 0.87 6.80
N ARG A 259 -11.62 0.81 6.33
CA ARG A 259 -10.68 -0.28 6.59
C ARG A 259 -10.10 -0.22 7.99
N ASP A 260 -9.88 0.97 8.56
CA ASP A 260 -9.44 1.13 9.96
C ASP A 260 -10.38 0.46 10.94
N VAL A 261 -11.70 0.59 10.73
CA VAL A 261 -12.72 -0.09 11.53
C VAL A 261 -12.56 -1.61 11.43
N THR A 262 -12.39 -2.13 10.21
CA THR A 262 -12.29 -3.58 9.96
C THR A 262 -10.99 -4.16 10.48
N MET A 263 -9.84 -3.52 10.16
CA MET A 263 -8.54 -3.98 10.60
C MET A 263 -8.38 -3.90 12.11
N SER A 264 -8.87 -2.85 12.77
CA SER A 264 -8.85 -2.75 14.23
C SER A 264 -9.68 -3.85 14.90
N ALA A 265 -10.81 -4.26 14.30
CA ALA A 265 -11.58 -5.39 14.79
C ALA A 265 -10.85 -6.73 14.58
N SER A 266 -10.13 -6.88 13.47
CA SER A 266 -9.29 -8.06 13.21
C SER A 266 -8.14 -8.16 14.22
N ILE A 267 -7.45 -7.05 14.51
CA ILE A 267 -6.40 -6.96 15.54
C ILE A 267 -6.96 -7.37 16.90
N ASP A 268 -8.08 -6.78 17.33
CA ASP A 268 -8.76 -7.12 18.60
C ASP A 268 -9.09 -8.61 18.67
N GLY A 269 -9.62 -9.17 17.59
CA GLY A 269 -9.95 -10.59 17.49
C GLY A 269 -8.71 -11.50 17.62
N ILE A 270 -7.57 -11.13 17.01
CA ILE A 270 -6.31 -11.87 17.13
C ILE A 270 -5.78 -11.81 18.55
N LEU A 271 -5.73 -10.62 19.15
CA LEU A 271 -5.23 -10.41 20.51
C LEU A 271 -6.05 -11.17 21.55
N LYS A 272 -7.38 -11.17 21.44
CA LYS A 272 -8.29 -11.93 22.33
C LYS A 272 -8.16 -13.44 22.18
N LYS A 273 -7.92 -13.93 20.96
CA LYS A 273 -7.74 -15.37 20.70
C LYS A 273 -6.38 -15.89 21.14
N GLN A 274 -5.36 -15.05 21.18
CA GLN A 274 -3.98 -15.43 21.44
C GLN A 274 -3.29 -14.50 22.46
N PRO A 275 -3.85 -14.33 23.68
CA PRO A 275 -3.38 -13.35 24.66
C PRO A 275 -1.95 -13.63 25.17
N GLY A 276 -1.46 -14.86 25.02
CA GLY A 276 -0.11 -15.28 25.39
C GLY A 276 0.97 -15.06 24.32
N LYS A 277 0.57 -14.59 23.11
CA LYS A 277 1.49 -14.32 22.03
C LYS A 277 1.73 -12.83 21.84
N SER A 278 2.94 -12.48 21.45
CA SER A 278 3.29 -11.15 20.95
C SER A 278 3.14 -11.13 19.43
N HIS A 279 2.44 -10.11 18.90
CA HIS A 279 2.24 -9.92 17.47
C HIS A 279 2.93 -8.62 17.02
N PHE A 280 3.52 -8.66 15.83
CA PHE A 280 3.97 -7.48 15.12
C PHE A 280 3.00 -7.22 13.97
N PHE A 281 2.11 -6.24 14.17
CA PHE A 281 1.16 -5.79 13.16
C PHE A 281 1.83 -4.73 12.30
N ALA A 282 1.87 -4.92 10.99
CA ALA A 282 2.44 -3.98 10.03
C ALA A 282 1.34 -3.51 9.08
N VAL A 283 1.01 -2.22 9.15
CA VAL A 283 -0.04 -1.58 8.35
C VAL A 283 0.45 -0.25 7.81
N GLY A 284 -0.07 0.22 6.69
CA GLY A 284 0.30 1.51 6.12
C GLY A 284 0.17 2.64 7.14
N ALA A 285 1.16 3.53 7.18
CA ALA A 285 1.23 4.61 8.17
C ALA A 285 -0.03 5.48 8.20
N GLY A 286 -0.71 5.66 7.06
CA GLY A 286 -1.97 6.41 6.98
C GLY A 286 -3.09 5.84 7.87
N HIS A 287 -3.08 4.54 8.15
CA HIS A 287 -4.04 3.88 9.04
C HIS A 287 -3.80 4.14 10.53
N LEU A 288 -2.66 4.75 10.88
CA LEU A 288 -2.26 5.02 12.27
C LEU A 288 -2.40 6.50 12.66
N ILE A 289 -2.86 7.34 11.73
CA ILE A 289 -2.89 8.80 11.88
C ILE A 289 -4.33 9.30 11.88
N GLY A 290 -4.60 10.32 12.71
CA GLY A 290 -5.91 10.97 12.80
C GLY A 290 -6.88 10.31 13.78
N ASP A 291 -8.06 10.94 13.91
CA ASP A 291 -9.07 10.61 14.94
C ASP A 291 -9.85 9.32 14.65
N THR A 292 -9.81 8.83 13.42
CA THR A 292 -10.47 7.58 12.97
C THR A 292 -9.48 6.44 12.76
N SER A 293 -8.23 6.59 13.20
CA SER A 293 -7.16 5.62 13.01
C SER A 293 -7.38 4.30 13.77
N ILE A 294 -6.68 3.26 13.35
CA ILE A 294 -6.61 1.97 14.07
C ILE A 294 -6.23 2.17 15.53
N LEU A 295 -5.32 3.11 15.84
CA LEU A 295 -4.92 3.41 17.21
C LEU A 295 -6.13 3.84 18.06
N LYS A 296 -6.93 4.78 17.55
CA LYS A 296 -8.12 5.29 18.24
C LYS A 296 -9.19 4.21 18.42
N HIS A 297 -9.37 3.36 17.42
CA HIS A 297 -10.27 2.22 17.53
C HIS A 297 -9.81 1.18 18.57
N LEU A 298 -8.52 0.95 18.73
CA LEU A 298 -7.98 0.05 19.75
C LEU A 298 -8.07 0.68 21.15
N GLU A 299 -7.78 1.97 21.32
CA GLU A 299 -7.98 2.70 22.56
C GLU A 299 -9.46 2.60 23.03
N ALA A 300 -10.41 2.80 22.11
CA ALA A 300 -11.83 2.66 22.39
C ALA A 300 -12.26 1.24 22.81
N ARG A 301 -11.47 0.22 22.46
CA ARG A 301 -11.65 -1.18 22.88
C ARG A 301 -10.95 -1.52 24.21
N GLY A 302 -10.30 -0.54 24.86
CA GLY A 302 -9.65 -0.68 26.16
C GLY A 302 -8.16 -1.09 26.10
N TYR A 303 -7.52 -1.02 24.94
CA TYR A 303 -6.07 -1.20 24.85
C TYR A 303 -5.34 0.08 25.23
N ARG A 304 -4.23 -0.07 25.94
CA ARG A 304 -3.26 1.02 26.15
C ARG A 304 -2.31 1.04 24.95
N ILE A 305 -2.27 2.17 24.27
CA ILE A 305 -1.44 2.40 23.10
C ILE A 305 -0.35 3.40 23.48
N THR A 306 0.90 3.00 23.35
CA THR A 306 2.06 3.84 23.70
C THR A 306 3.01 3.95 22.51
N ARG A 307 3.28 5.18 22.04
CA ARG A 307 4.27 5.43 21.00
C ARG A 307 5.68 5.07 21.49
N ILE A 308 6.44 4.37 20.67
CA ILE A 308 7.86 4.09 20.89
C ILE A 308 8.66 5.02 19.96
N VAL A 309 9.58 5.79 20.51
CA VAL A 309 10.35 6.81 19.76
C VAL A 309 11.86 6.57 19.78
N ASP A 310 12.33 5.71 20.71
CA ASP A 310 13.75 5.37 20.93
C ASP A 310 13.99 3.87 20.81
#